data_81038a892729f4b5e4063f1e8776579e
#
_entry.id   81038a892729f4b5e4063f1e8776579e
#
_cell.length_a   1.000
_cell.length_b   1.000
_cell.length_c   1.000
_cell.angle_alpha   90.00
_cell.angle_beta   90.00
_cell.angle_gamma   90.00
#
_symmetry.space_group_name_H-M   'P 1'
#
loop_
_entity.id
_entity.type
_entity.pdbx_description
1 polymer ?
#
loop_
_entity_poly.entity_id
_entity_poly.type
_entity_poly.pdbx_seq_one_letter_code
_entity_poly.pdbx_strand_id
1 'polypeptide(L)'
;LAVDFNSFRSKIHHTQYGAQRVKDGIVDRFREQTGERPSVDLFQPDLRINVYLKHNQAIVSIDLSGESLHKRGYRVENTPAPLKEHLAAAILLTAEWPRLAKQAWGLVDPMCGSGTFLIEAAMIAADIAPGSLRDYFGFIYWKQHDKDAWKRLKAEAERRRHSGLSRLPLIVGGDADEKAVFAAQANIAEAGLDGRIKVEQRELLDWPAHAKSLPESGMLVCNPPYGERMGNASELHHIYESVGNIINECLPAWRTTMITDNAELGKFTGLTLFDSVPFDNGPISCQVLCYRAPRPVKANRQSQQEVENSPIELTETVQNIELSEHAEMFANRLKKNLKHLGKWARKNKLECYRLYDSDLPDYAVAIDVYGDHVHVQEYAPPKSIDPEKAVQRLSDVMQIVPQILEVPAAHVVLKLRQKQRGTQQYEAHGSQKQRFKVAENDLSFWINLTDYLDTGLFLDHRITRSMLAEDAAGKDFLNLFAYTGSASVYAAAGNAKTTTTVDMSNTYLDWARDNMSLNNFTGDNHRFIRANCLEWLQSAQREQQRYGLIFLDPPTFSNSTRMEGVFDIQRDHVALLNMATSLLNKDGVLIFSTNCRNFKLDTDLSSKFAIENISKKTLPKDFERNTKIHYCWKINLL
;
A
#
# COMPACT_ATOMS: atom_id res chain seq x y z
N LEU A 1 -31.08 -14.59 17.70
CA LEU A 1 -31.37 -13.49 16.78
C LEU A 1 -30.20 -12.48 16.78
N ALA A 2 -29.77 -12.07 15.59
CA ALA A 2 -28.88 -10.91 15.41
C ALA A 2 -29.45 -9.98 14.32
N VAL A 3 -29.08 -8.69 14.38
CA VAL A 3 -29.47 -7.69 13.39
C VAL A 3 -28.23 -6.93 12.94
N ASP A 4 -27.96 -6.94 11.63
CA ASP A 4 -27.00 -6.09 10.97
C ASP A 4 -27.72 -4.92 10.30
N PHE A 5 -27.19 -3.72 10.45
CA PHE A 5 -27.80 -2.51 9.92
C PHE A 5 -26.75 -1.69 9.17
N ASN A 6 -27.04 -1.39 7.91
CA ASN A 6 -26.23 -0.53 7.07
C ASN A 6 -27.05 0.64 6.56
N SER A 7 -26.47 1.84 6.51
CA SER A 7 -27.13 3.05 6.08
C SER A 7 -26.32 3.80 5.02
N PHE A 8 -27.00 4.25 3.97
CA PHE A 8 -26.42 5.06 2.91
C PHE A 8 -27.35 6.23 2.55
N ARG A 9 -26.85 7.45 2.61
CA ARG A 9 -27.57 8.70 2.27
C ARG A 9 -28.97 8.75 2.90
N SER A 10 -29.07 8.48 4.19
CA SER A 10 -30.32 8.42 4.95
C SER A 10 -30.22 9.23 6.24
N LYS A 11 -31.35 9.56 6.88
CA LYS A 11 -31.39 10.35 8.11
C LYS A 11 -30.79 9.63 9.33
N ILE A 12 -30.81 8.29 9.34
CA ILE A 12 -30.19 7.48 10.39
C ILE A 12 -28.78 7.10 9.93
N HIS A 13 -27.76 7.66 10.56
CA HIS A 13 -26.35 7.42 10.21
C HIS A 13 -25.65 6.44 11.14
N HIS A 14 -26.14 6.28 12.37
CA HIS A 14 -25.54 5.45 13.39
C HIS A 14 -26.01 3.99 13.24
N THR A 15 -25.16 3.15 12.65
CA THR A 15 -25.50 1.75 12.30
C THR A 15 -25.83 0.89 13.53
N GLN A 16 -25.06 1.02 14.61
CA GLN A 16 -25.29 0.27 15.84
C GLN A 16 -26.63 0.64 16.50
N TYR A 17 -26.96 1.93 16.54
CA TYR A 17 -28.25 2.38 17.04
C TYR A 17 -29.41 1.85 16.15
N GLY A 18 -29.25 1.91 14.84
CA GLY A 18 -30.20 1.35 13.89
C GLY A 18 -30.46 -0.14 14.11
N ALA A 19 -29.36 -0.93 14.27
CA ALA A 19 -29.46 -2.34 14.58
C ALA A 19 -30.21 -2.63 15.90
N GLN A 20 -29.88 -1.86 16.96
CA GLN A 20 -30.56 -1.99 18.24
C GLN A 20 -32.06 -1.69 18.14
N ARG A 21 -32.45 -0.60 17.48
CA ARG A 21 -33.88 -0.22 17.31
C ARG A 21 -34.68 -1.27 16.52
N VAL A 22 -34.10 -1.82 15.45
CA VAL A 22 -34.75 -2.91 14.70
C VAL A 22 -34.86 -4.16 15.57
N LYS A 23 -33.79 -4.55 16.26
CA LYS A 23 -33.80 -5.67 17.19
C LYS A 23 -34.88 -5.50 18.26
N ASP A 24 -34.95 -4.32 18.91
CA ASP A 24 -35.95 -4.05 19.94
C ASP A 24 -37.38 -4.19 19.40
N GLY A 25 -37.67 -3.61 18.23
CA GLY A 25 -38.99 -3.75 17.60
C GLY A 25 -39.37 -5.21 17.30
N ILE A 26 -38.41 -6.04 16.86
CA ILE A 26 -38.63 -7.47 16.65
C ILE A 26 -38.90 -8.19 17.99
N VAL A 27 -38.05 -7.96 18.98
CA VAL A 27 -38.15 -8.59 20.30
C VAL A 27 -39.45 -8.23 21.00
N ASP A 28 -39.86 -6.96 20.94
CA ASP A 28 -41.13 -6.50 21.53
C ASP A 28 -42.32 -7.15 20.84
N ARG A 29 -42.29 -7.26 19.51
CA ARG A 29 -43.33 -7.95 18.76
C ARG A 29 -43.47 -9.43 19.09
N PHE A 30 -42.32 -10.14 19.27
CA PHE A 30 -42.33 -11.53 19.72
C PHE A 30 -42.94 -11.65 21.11
N ARG A 31 -42.53 -10.76 22.05
CA ARG A 31 -43.07 -10.75 23.42
C ARG A 31 -44.58 -10.54 23.44
N GLU A 32 -45.10 -9.61 22.63
CA GLU A 32 -46.54 -9.37 22.48
C GLU A 32 -47.30 -10.58 21.96
N GLN A 33 -46.73 -11.32 20.98
CA GLN A 33 -47.41 -12.42 20.32
C GLN A 33 -47.29 -13.77 21.04
N THR A 34 -46.16 -14.03 21.67
CA THR A 34 -45.84 -15.36 22.23
C THR A 34 -45.65 -15.34 23.74
N GLY A 35 -45.55 -14.16 24.37
CA GLY A 35 -45.16 -14.01 25.79
C GLY A 35 -43.68 -14.20 26.03
N GLU A 36 -42.91 -14.66 25.05
CA GLU A 36 -41.48 -14.98 25.19
C GLU A 36 -40.59 -13.99 24.42
N ARG A 37 -39.39 -13.78 24.97
CA ARG A 37 -38.39 -12.94 24.35
C ARG A 37 -37.34 -13.80 23.66
N PRO A 38 -37.09 -13.66 22.34
CA PRO A 38 -35.99 -14.35 21.68
C PRO A 38 -34.63 -13.92 22.24
N SER A 39 -33.74 -14.88 22.45
CA SER A 39 -32.36 -14.61 22.84
C SER A 39 -31.59 -13.90 21.73
N VAL A 40 -30.60 -13.09 22.13
CA VAL A 40 -29.74 -12.34 21.20
C VAL A 40 -28.33 -12.94 21.28
N ASP A 41 -27.84 -13.43 20.14
CA ASP A 41 -26.49 -13.91 19.97
C ASP A 41 -25.90 -13.26 18.71
N LEU A 42 -24.79 -12.53 18.85
CA LEU A 42 -24.16 -11.80 17.75
C LEU A 42 -23.19 -12.68 16.94
N PHE A 43 -22.71 -13.78 17.53
CA PHE A 43 -21.70 -14.65 16.91
C PHE A 43 -22.35 -15.81 16.14
N GLN A 44 -23.24 -16.57 16.78
CA GLN A 44 -23.95 -17.70 16.17
C GLN A 44 -25.46 -17.61 16.38
N PRO A 45 -26.13 -16.63 15.78
CA PRO A 45 -27.59 -16.48 15.89
C PRO A 45 -28.30 -17.57 15.09
N ASP A 46 -29.40 -18.09 15.62
CA ASP A 46 -30.30 -18.97 14.82
C ASP A 46 -30.85 -18.27 13.58
N LEU A 47 -31.02 -16.95 13.66
CA LEU A 47 -31.50 -16.12 12.57
C LEU A 47 -30.79 -14.75 12.60
N ARG A 48 -30.19 -14.40 11.46
CA ARG A 48 -29.59 -13.08 11.24
C ARG A 48 -30.45 -12.27 10.29
N ILE A 49 -30.80 -11.05 10.70
CA ILE A 49 -31.58 -10.11 9.90
C ILE A 49 -30.64 -9.01 9.43
N ASN A 50 -30.63 -8.76 8.13
CA ASN A 50 -29.92 -7.65 7.53
C ASN A 50 -30.89 -6.55 7.15
N VAL A 51 -30.59 -5.31 7.58
CA VAL A 51 -31.35 -4.10 7.24
C VAL A 51 -30.45 -3.14 6.48
N TYR A 52 -30.82 -2.86 5.24
CA TYR A 52 -30.14 -1.88 4.40
C TYR A 52 -31.03 -0.65 4.21
N LEU A 53 -30.64 0.47 4.82
CA LEU A 53 -31.36 1.74 4.71
C LEU A 53 -30.70 2.62 3.64
N LYS A 54 -31.40 2.86 2.53
CA LYS A 54 -30.93 3.72 1.43
C LYS A 54 -31.96 4.77 1.11
N HIS A 55 -31.57 6.06 1.09
CA HIS A 55 -32.45 7.19 0.84
C HIS A 55 -33.72 7.16 1.71
N ASN A 56 -33.63 6.79 2.99
CA ASN A 56 -34.70 6.60 3.97
C ASN A 56 -35.70 5.46 3.62
N GLN A 57 -35.36 4.57 2.70
CA GLN A 57 -36.11 3.34 2.42
C GLN A 57 -35.31 2.15 2.99
N ALA A 58 -35.99 1.32 3.78
CA ALA A 58 -35.39 0.15 4.41
C ALA A 58 -35.72 -1.11 3.61
N ILE A 59 -34.68 -1.90 3.31
CA ILE A 59 -34.82 -3.27 2.83
C ILE A 59 -34.46 -4.16 4.01
N VAL A 60 -35.38 -5.02 4.42
CA VAL A 60 -35.20 -5.98 5.50
C VAL A 60 -35.14 -7.37 4.88
N SER A 61 -34.07 -8.12 5.18
CA SER A 61 -33.82 -9.46 4.63
C SER A 61 -33.33 -10.40 5.71
N ILE A 62 -33.56 -11.69 5.51
CA ILE A 62 -32.98 -12.76 6.34
C ILE A 62 -31.68 -13.19 5.68
N ASP A 63 -30.59 -13.21 6.45
CA ASP A 63 -29.31 -13.74 5.98
C ASP A 63 -29.34 -15.26 6.05
N LEU A 64 -29.39 -15.91 4.90
CA LEU A 64 -29.35 -17.37 4.77
C LEU A 64 -27.92 -17.89 4.70
N SER A 65 -26.92 -17.04 4.49
CA SER A 65 -25.52 -17.44 4.36
C SER A 65 -24.84 -17.65 5.71
N GLY A 66 -25.17 -16.88 6.71
CA GLY A 66 -24.55 -16.85 8.04
C GLY A 66 -23.25 -16.07 8.04
N GLU A 67 -22.16 -16.66 7.56
CA GLU A 67 -20.92 -15.95 7.29
C GLU A 67 -20.78 -15.53 5.83
N SER A 68 -19.89 -14.59 5.57
CA SER A 68 -19.61 -14.13 4.21
C SER A 68 -19.21 -15.28 3.28
N LEU A 69 -19.90 -15.38 2.12
CA LEU A 69 -19.76 -16.52 1.19
C LEU A 69 -18.36 -16.65 0.55
N HIS A 70 -17.52 -15.60 0.62
CA HIS A 70 -16.14 -15.73 0.14
C HIS A 70 -15.31 -16.63 1.05
N LYS A 71 -15.64 -16.74 2.32
CA LYS A 71 -14.98 -17.67 3.24
C LYS A 71 -15.43 -19.10 2.92
N ARG A 72 -14.63 -19.82 2.14
CA ARG A 72 -14.91 -21.20 1.73
C ARG A 72 -14.68 -22.22 2.85
N GLY A 73 -13.75 -21.91 3.76
CA GLY A 73 -13.30 -22.79 4.84
C GLY A 73 -11.89 -23.33 4.66
N TYR A 74 -11.32 -23.30 3.46
CA TYR A 74 -9.99 -23.88 3.20
C TYR A 74 -8.81 -22.98 3.58
N ARG A 75 -9.01 -21.69 3.85
CA ARG A 75 -7.91 -20.77 4.13
C ARG A 75 -7.49 -20.85 5.59
N VAL A 76 -6.49 -21.65 5.88
CA VAL A 76 -5.88 -21.81 7.22
C VAL A 76 -4.59 -20.98 7.34
N GLU A 77 -3.90 -20.72 6.22
CA GLU A 77 -2.71 -19.89 6.16
C GLU A 77 -2.91 -18.70 5.21
N ASN A 78 -2.31 -17.57 5.55
CA ASN A 78 -2.45 -16.34 4.80
C ASN A 78 -1.09 -15.79 4.33
N THR A 79 -1.08 -15.23 3.14
CA THR A 79 -0.03 -14.35 2.64
C THR A 79 -0.45 -12.88 2.83
N PRO A 80 0.47 -11.91 2.78
CA PRO A 80 0.09 -10.50 2.75
C PRO A 80 -0.89 -10.21 1.60
N ALA A 81 -2.08 -9.66 1.94
CA ALA A 81 -3.14 -9.27 1.02
C ALA A 81 -3.58 -10.37 0.01
N PRO A 82 -4.13 -11.50 0.49
CA PRO A 82 -4.58 -12.59 -0.37
C PRO A 82 -5.77 -12.17 -1.24
N LEU A 83 -5.85 -12.72 -2.45
CA LEU A 83 -7.04 -12.59 -3.30
C LEU A 83 -8.24 -13.26 -2.62
N LYS A 84 -9.40 -12.60 -2.62
CA LYS A 84 -10.61 -13.22 -2.06
C LYS A 84 -11.09 -14.36 -2.96
N GLU A 85 -11.57 -15.42 -2.36
CA GLU A 85 -11.96 -16.66 -3.02
C GLU A 85 -13.03 -16.44 -4.11
N HIS A 86 -14.08 -15.68 -3.79
CA HIS A 86 -15.13 -15.38 -4.77
C HIS A 86 -14.65 -14.50 -5.94
N LEU A 87 -13.64 -13.65 -5.71
CA LEU A 87 -13.03 -12.85 -6.77
C LEU A 87 -12.19 -13.72 -7.69
N ALA A 88 -11.39 -14.65 -7.14
CA ALA A 88 -10.66 -15.63 -7.92
C ALA A 88 -11.61 -16.48 -8.77
N ALA A 89 -12.70 -16.98 -8.18
CA ALA A 89 -13.72 -17.73 -8.90
C ALA A 89 -14.34 -16.90 -10.04
N ALA A 90 -14.69 -15.63 -9.79
CA ALA A 90 -15.28 -14.75 -10.79
C ALA A 90 -14.31 -14.49 -11.97
N ILE A 91 -13.02 -14.31 -11.69
CA ILE A 91 -11.97 -14.14 -12.72
C ILE A 91 -11.86 -15.42 -13.57
N LEU A 92 -11.82 -16.59 -12.95
CA LEU A 92 -11.76 -17.88 -13.66
C LEU A 92 -13.00 -18.13 -14.52
N LEU A 93 -14.19 -17.73 -14.05
CA LEU A 93 -15.42 -17.80 -14.84
C LEU A 93 -15.38 -16.85 -16.05
N THR A 94 -14.91 -15.62 -15.85
CA THR A 94 -14.72 -14.63 -16.92
C THR A 94 -13.73 -15.13 -17.97
N ALA A 95 -12.66 -15.82 -17.54
CA ALA A 95 -11.66 -16.43 -18.41
C ALA A 95 -12.14 -17.73 -19.10
N GLU A 96 -13.41 -18.09 -18.98
CA GLU A 96 -14.01 -19.33 -19.52
C GLU A 96 -13.38 -20.63 -18.98
N TRP A 97 -12.77 -20.62 -17.81
CA TRP A 97 -12.11 -21.81 -17.24
C TRP A 97 -12.97 -23.06 -17.21
N PRO A 98 -14.29 -23.02 -16.84
CA PRO A 98 -15.13 -24.23 -16.84
C PRO A 98 -15.20 -24.93 -18.19
N ARG A 99 -15.13 -24.16 -19.30
CA ARG A 99 -15.13 -24.70 -20.66
C ARG A 99 -13.76 -25.30 -21.01
N LEU A 100 -12.69 -24.60 -20.66
CA LEU A 100 -11.31 -25.03 -20.92
C LEU A 100 -10.96 -26.30 -20.13
N ALA A 101 -11.33 -26.36 -18.86
CA ALA A 101 -11.13 -27.52 -17.99
C ALA A 101 -11.82 -28.80 -18.55
N LYS A 102 -13.04 -28.68 -19.13
CA LYS A 102 -13.72 -29.80 -19.81
C LYS A 102 -12.98 -30.29 -21.04
N GLN A 103 -12.13 -29.45 -21.64
CA GLN A 103 -11.27 -29.81 -22.78
C GLN A 103 -9.89 -30.32 -22.32
N ALA A 104 -9.73 -30.61 -21.03
CA ALA A 104 -8.48 -31.06 -20.39
C ALA A 104 -7.31 -30.05 -20.54
N TRP A 105 -7.60 -28.77 -20.65
CA TRP A 105 -6.59 -27.73 -20.63
C TRP A 105 -5.94 -27.65 -19.25
N GLY A 106 -4.59 -27.52 -19.21
CA GLY A 106 -3.88 -27.29 -17.95
C GLY A 106 -4.09 -25.87 -17.42
N LEU A 107 -3.82 -25.66 -16.13
CA LEU A 107 -3.77 -24.34 -15.52
C LEU A 107 -2.45 -24.14 -14.77
N VAL A 108 -1.85 -22.99 -14.96
CA VAL A 108 -0.65 -22.54 -14.26
C VAL A 108 -0.88 -21.18 -13.60
N ASP A 109 -0.50 -21.07 -12.34
CA ASP A 109 -0.33 -19.80 -11.61
C ASP A 109 1.12 -19.64 -11.18
N PRO A 110 1.93 -18.82 -11.88
CA PRO A 110 3.36 -18.71 -11.61
C PRO A 110 3.69 -17.82 -10.41
N MET A 111 2.71 -17.16 -9.81
CA MET A 111 2.83 -16.27 -8.63
C MET A 111 1.63 -16.55 -7.71
N CYS A 112 1.51 -17.80 -7.24
CA CYS A 112 0.27 -18.32 -6.68
C CYS A 112 -0.07 -17.80 -5.28
N GLY A 113 0.86 -17.16 -4.58
CA GLY A 113 0.63 -16.70 -3.22
C GLY A 113 0.12 -17.83 -2.33
N SER A 114 -1.00 -17.61 -1.65
CA SER A 114 -1.66 -18.64 -0.81
C SER A 114 -2.49 -19.69 -1.60
N GLY A 115 -2.34 -19.78 -2.92
CA GLY A 115 -2.94 -20.80 -3.77
C GLY A 115 -4.40 -20.56 -4.16
N THR A 116 -4.94 -19.37 -4.01
CA THR A 116 -6.38 -19.10 -4.18
C THR A 116 -6.87 -19.42 -5.60
N PHE A 117 -6.17 -18.99 -6.67
CA PHE A 117 -6.55 -19.36 -8.03
C PHE A 117 -6.49 -20.86 -8.28
N LEU A 118 -5.48 -21.53 -7.76
CA LEU A 118 -5.29 -22.97 -7.95
C LEU A 118 -6.45 -23.77 -7.33
N ILE A 119 -6.83 -23.41 -6.08
CA ILE A 119 -7.90 -24.08 -5.35
C ILE A 119 -9.25 -23.81 -6.01
N GLU A 120 -9.59 -22.55 -6.31
CA GLU A 120 -10.86 -22.20 -6.96
C GLU A 120 -10.94 -22.82 -8.38
N ALA A 121 -9.82 -22.88 -9.12
CA ALA A 121 -9.77 -23.55 -10.42
C ALA A 121 -10.06 -25.05 -10.30
N ALA A 122 -9.47 -25.71 -9.31
CA ALA A 122 -9.73 -27.13 -9.05
C ALA A 122 -11.17 -27.38 -8.61
N MET A 123 -11.71 -26.54 -7.72
CA MET A 123 -13.10 -26.64 -7.27
C MET A 123 -14.08 -26.47 -8.44
N ILE A 124 -13.85 -25.52 -9.33
CA ILE A 124 -14.67 -25.29 -10.54
C ILE A 124 -14.56 -26.50 -11.49
N ALA A 125 -13.34 -26.96 -11.79
CA ALA A 125 -13.12 -28.06 -12.73
C ALA A 125 -13.67 -29.40 -12.23
N ALA A 126 -13.58 -29.65 -10.92
CA ALA A 126 -14.08 -30.87 -10.27
C ALA A 126 -15.56 -30.76 -9.79
N ASP A 127 -16.25 -29.66 -10.12
CA ASP A 127 -17.63 -29.45 -9.74
C ASP A 127 -17.88 -29.55 -8.23
N ILE A 128 -16.94 -29.00 -7.43
CA ILE A 128 -17.01 -28.97 -5.96
C ILE A 128 -17.84 -27.77 -5.53
N ALA A 129 -18.84 -28.00 -4.70
CA ALA A 129 -19.68 -26.93 -4.18
C ALA A 129 -18.87 -25.96 -3.30
N PRO A 130 -18.91 -24.63 -3.54
CA PRO A 130 -18.10 -23.65 -2.78
C PRO A 130 -18.35 -23.64 -1.27
N GLY A 131 -19.51 -24.13 -0.83
CA GLY A 131 -19.88 -24.21 0.58
C GLY A 131 -19.66 -25.59 1.22
N SER A 132 -19.01 -26.53 0.53
CA SER A 132 -18.87 -27.93 1.02
C SER A 132 -18.07 -28.05 2.32
N LEU A 133 -17.14 -27.13 2.57
CA LEU A 133 -16.30 -27.09 3.78
C LEU A 133 -16.90 -26.23 4.91
N ARG A 134 -18.13 -25.71 4.73
CA ARG A 134 -18.77 -24.88 5.75
C ARG A 134 -19.67 -25.73 6.63
N ASP A 135 -19.47 -25.62 7.94
CA ASP A 135 -20.29 -26.33 8.93
C ASP A 135 -21.61 -25.61 9.23
N TYR A 136 -21.64 -24.29 9.01
CA TYR A 136 -22.77 -23.45 9.38
C TYR A 136 -23.30 -22.63 8.19
N PHE A 137 -24.64 -22.61 8.07
CA PHE A 137 -25.40 -21.72 7.20
C PHE A 137 -26.54 -21.08 8.00
N GLY A 138 -26.87 -19.82 7.71
CA GLY A 138 -27.84 -19.02 8.44
C GLY A 138 -29.27 -19.57 8.42
N PHE A 139 -29.59 -20.56 7.58
CA PHE A 139 -30.90 -21.19 7.51
C PHE A 139 -31.01 -22.50 8.31
N ILE A 140 -29.91 -23.06 8.84
CA ILE A 140 -29.91 -24.41 9.47
C ILE A 140 -30.87 -24.50 10.65
N TYR A 141 -30.98 -23.44 11.44
CA TYR A 141 -31.85 -23.36 12.60
C TYR A 141 -33.20 -22.70 12.33
N TRP A 142 -33.43 -22.30 11.08
CA TRP A 142 -34.75 -21.76 10.71
C TRP A 142 -35.83 -22.83 10.82
N LYS A 143 -36.96 -22.53 11.49
CA LYS A 143 -38.02 -23.51 11.76
C LYS A 143 -38.65 -24.12 10.49
N GLN A 144 -38.60 -23.41 9.35
CA GLN A 144 -39.10 -23.91 8.05
C GLN A 144 -38.01 -24.60 7.22
N HIS A 145 -36.81 -24.84 7.79
CA HIS A 145 -35.73 -25.52 7.09
C HIS A 145 -36.07 -27.00 6.82
N ASP A 146 -36.08 -27.40 5.53
CA ASP A 146 -36.22 -28.79 5.12
C ASP A 146 -34.88 -29.53 5.27
N LYS A 147 -34.74 -30.22 6.39
CA LYS A 147 -33.51 -30.99 6.72
C LYS A 147 -33.26 -32.15 5.73
N ASP A 148 -34.30 -32.76 5.16
CA ASP A 148 -34.14 -33.87 4.23
C ASP A 148 -33.75 -33.39 2.83
N ALA A 149 -34.30 -32.27 2.39
CA ALA A 149 -33.84 -31.61 1.17
C ALA A 149 -32.36 -31.21 1.30
N TRP A 150 -31.96 -30.66 2.44
CA TRP A 150 -30.55 -30.31 2.68
C TRP A 150 -29.61 -31.49 2.67
N LYS A 151 -30.00 -32.61 3.29
CA LYS A 151 -29.22 -33.88 3.24
C LYS A 151 -29.06 -34.38 1.80
N ARG A 152 -30.16 -34.35 0.98
CA ARG A 152 -30.11 -34.75 -0.44
C ARG A 152 -29.15 -33.85 -1.24
N LEU A 153 -29.21 -32.55 -1.03
CA LEU A 153 -28.31 -31.58 -1.71
C LEU A 153 -26.84 -31.82 -1.34
N LYS A 154 -26.52 -32.07 -0.05
CA LYS A 154 -25.15 -32.39 0.37
C LYS A 154 -24.66 -33.69 -0.25
N ALA A 155 -25.49 -34.74 -0.27
CA ALA A 155 -25.15 -36.03 -0.87
C ALA A 155 -24.94 -35.87 -2.41
N GLU A 156 -25.73 -35.07 -3.08
CA GLU A 156 -25.54 -34.72 -4.49
C GLU A 156 -24.22 -33.98 -4.72
N ALA A 157 -23.92 -32.96 -3.93
CA ALA A 157 -22.67 -32.21 -4.02
C ALA A 157 -21.45 -33.13 -3.85
N GLU A 158 -21.48 -34.09 -2.89
CA GLU A 158 -20.39 -35.02 -2.67
C GLU A 158 -20.22 -36.03 -3.82
N ARG A 159 -21.31 -36.51 -4.41
CA ARG A 159 -21.24 -37.37 -5.62
C ARG A 159 -20.59 -36.61 -6.79
N ARG A 160 -20.97 -35.36 -7.00
CA ARG A 160 -20.41 -34.49 -8.08
C ARG A 160 -18.93 -34.25 -7.84
N ARG A 161 -18.55 -33.90 -6.61
CA ARG A 161 -17.14 -33.76 -6.20
C ARG A 161 -16.33 -35.02 -6.51
N HIS A 162 -16.79 -36.19 -6.08
CA HIS A 162 -16.09 -37.43 -6.31
C HIS A 162 -15.91 -37.75 -7.80
N SER A 163 -16.95 -37.59 -8.59
CA SER A 163 -16.89 -37.74 -10.06
C SER A 163 -15.99 -36.71 -10.73
N GLY A 164 -16.00 -35.46 -10.24
CA GLY A 164 -15.20 -34.39 -10.80
C GLY A 164 -13.69 -34.53 -10.56
N LEU A 165 -13.32 -34.96 -9.35
CA LEU A 165 -11.91 -35.16 -8.97
C LEU A 165 -11.19 -36.20 -9.84
N SER A 166 -11.90 -37.21 -10.38
CA SER A 166 -11.29 -38.19 -11.29
C SER A 166 -10.95 -37.64 -12.68
N ARG A 167 -11.49 -36.48 -13.04
CA ARG A 167 -11.32 -35.80 -14.34
C ARG A 167 -10.60 -34.45 -14.23
N LEU A 168 -10.02 -34.17 -13.07
CA LEU A 168 -9.34 -32.90 -12.83
C LEU A 168 -8.15 -32.75 -13.80
N PRO A 169 -8.06 -31.67 -14.58
CA PRO A 169 -6.90 -31.39 -15.42
C PRO A 169 -5.66 -31.06 -14.57
N LEU A 170 -4.49 -30.98 -15.20
CA LEU A 170 -3.26 -30.61 -14.51
C LEU A 170 -3.37 -29.15 -14.02
N ILE A 171 -3.16 -28.95 -12.73
CA ILE A 171 -3.10 -27.64 -12.08
C ILE A 171 -1.78 -27.51 -11.34
N VAL A 172 -1.00 -26.47 -11.68
CA VAL A 172 0.35 -26.27 -11.15
C VAL A 172 0.50 -24.83 -10.68
N GLY A 173 1.11 -24.63 -9.54
CA GLY A 173 1.48 -23.31 -9.02
C GLY A 173 2.96 -23.20 -8.70
N GLY A 174 3.44 -21.98 -8.67
CA GLY A 174 4.75 -21.63 -8.15
C GLY A 174 4.73 -20.25 -7.50
N ASP A 175 5.65 -20.04 -6.60
CA ASP A 175 5.92 -18.73 -6.01
C ASP A 175 7.40 -18.68 -5.63
N ALA A 176 8.00 -17.50 -5.71
CA ALA A 176 9.38 -17.30 -5.30
C ALA A 176 9.54 -17.36 -3.77
N ASP A 177 8.50 -16.95 -3.03
CA ASP A 177 8.50 -16.95 -1.57
C ASP A 177 8.12 -18.33 -1.01
N GLU A 178 9.05 -18.96 -0.31
CA GLU A 178 8.85 -20.24 0.38
C GLU A 178 7.63 -20.22 1.33
N LYS A 179 7.37 -19.10 2.00
CA LYS A 179 6.22 -18.96 2.89
C LYS A 179 4.90 -18.96 2.13
N ALA A 180 4.87 -18.38 0.94
CA ALA A 180 3.70 -18.42 0.07
C ALA A 180 3.43 -19.86 -0.40
N VAL A 181 4.47 -20.59 -0.78
CA VAL A 181 4.39 -22.02 -1.14
C VAL A 181 3.84 -22.85 0.01
N PHE A 182 4.37 -22.67 1.22
CA PHE A 182 3.88 -23.34 2.43
C PHE A 182 2.40 -23.04 2.68
N ALA A 183 2.00 -21.77 2.60
CA ALA A 183 0.61 -21.36 2.78
C ALA A 183 -0.31 -21.97 1.71
N ALA A 184 0.13 -22.00 0.44
CA ALA A 184 -0.63 -22.65 -0.64
C ALA A 184 -0.82 -24.14 -0.40
N GLN A 185 0.23 -24.86 -0.01
CA GLN A 185 0.16 -26.30 0.29
C GLN A 185 -0.77 -26.60 1.46
N ALA A 186 -0.70 -25.82 2.55
CA ALA A 186 -1.60 -25.96 3.70
C ALA A 186 -3.07 -25.74 3.32
N ASN A 187 -3.36 -24.70 2.55
CA ASN A 187 -4.71 -24.37 2.07
C ASN A 187 -5.24 -25.43 1.07
N ILE A 188 -4.38 -25.98 0.22
CA ILE A 188 -4.72 -27.07 -0.71
C ILE A 188 -5.10 -28.34 0.05
N ALA A 189 -4.32 -28.69 1.08
CA ALA A 189 -4.60 -29.84 1.94
C ALA A 189 -5.94 -29.67 2.67
N GLU A 190 -6.21 -28.50 3.25
CA GLU A 190 -7.48 -28.19 3.91
C GLU A 190 -8.67 -28.21 2.94
N ALA A 191 -8.48 -27.83 1.68
CA ALA A 191 -9.50 -27.97 0.63
C ALA A 191 -9.77 -29.44 0.23
N GLY A 192 -9.01 -30.40 0.74
CA GLY A 192 -9.08 -31.81 0.35
C GLY A 192 -8.63 -32.05 -1.10
N LEU A 193 -7.65 -31.28 -1.57
CA LEU A 193 -7.09 -31.32 -2.92
C LEU A 193 -5.60 -31.72 -2.92
N ASP A 194 -5.11 -32.24 -1.78
CA ASP A 194 -3.74 -32.74 -1.66
C ASP A 194 -3.44 -33.81 -2.71
N GLY A 195 -2.24 -33.77 -3.29
CA GLY A 195 -1.84 -34.64 -4.40
C GLY A 195 -2.56 -34.39 -5.74
N ARG A 196 -3.51 -33.43 -5.81
CA ARG A 196 -4.23 -33.05 -7.03
C ARG A 196 -3.71 -31.76 -7.65
N ILE A 197 -3.16 -30.87 -6.83
CA ILE A 197 -2.54 -29.60 -7.23
C ILE A 197 -1.06 -29.68 -6.85
N LYS A 198 -0.17 -29.32 -7.76
CA LYS A 198 1.27 -29.27 -7.50
C LYS A 198 1.67 -27.84 -7.25
N VAL A 199 2.37 -27.58 -6.14
CA VAL A 199 2.94 -26.25 -5.84
C VAL A 199 4.39 -26.43 -5.41
N GLU A 200 5.28 -25.64 -6.03
CA GLU A 200 6.72 -25.70 -5.79
C GLU A 200 7.27 -24.28 -5.64
N GLN A 201 8.34 -24.12 -4.85
CA GLN A 201 9.09 -22.87 -4.84
C GLN A 201 9.78 -22.69 -6.20
N ARG A 202 9.47 -21.57 -6.88
CA ARG A 202 9.98 -21.35 -8.24
C ARG A 202 9.96 -19.87 -8.59
N GLU A 203 11.08 -19.39 -9.08
CA GLU A 203 11.18 -18.06 -9.67
C GLU A 203 10.44 -18.00 -11.02
N LEU A 204 9.93 -16.80 -11.35
CA LEU A 204 9.21 -16.60 -12.62
C LEU A 204 10.09 -16.95 -13.84
N LEU A 205 11.37 -16.66 -13.77
CA LEU A 205 12.34 -16.92 -14.85
C LEU A 205 12.67 -18.41 -15.04
N ASP A 206 12.34 -19.29 -14.10
CA ASP A 206 12.60 -20.73 -14.17
C ASP A 206 11.47 -21.52 -14.89
N TRP A 207 10.33 -20.88 -15.16
CA TRP A 207 9.18 -21.52 -15.82
C TRP A 207 9.47 -22.08 -17.21
N PRO A 208 10.31 -21.45 -18.07
CA PRO A 208 10.66 -22.00 -19.38
C PRO A 208 11.22 -23.44 -19.33
N ALA A 209 12.01 -23.75 -18.31
CA ALA A 209 12.56 -25.10 -18.14
C ALA A 209 11.46 -26.17 -17.89
N HIS A 210 10.34 -25.79 -17.30
CA HIS A 210 9.22 -26.65 -16.94
C HIS A 210 8.12 -26.70 -17.99
N ALA A 211 8.11 -25.79 -18.94
CA ALA A 211 7.09 -25.71 -19.99
C ALA A 211 6.92 -27.06 -20.74
N LYS A 212 8.00 -27.80 -20.91
CA LYS A 212 7.98 -29.13 -21.59
C LYS A 212 7.16 -30.20 -20.85
N SER A 213 6.93 -30.04 -19.55
CA SER A 213 6.14 -30.97 -18.72
C SER A 213 4.66 -30.59 -18.67
N LEU A 214 4.28 -29.46 -19.25
CA LEU A 214 2.91 -28.96 -19.27
C LEU A 214 2.14 -29.47 -20.50
N PRO A 215 0.80 -29.50 -20.44
CA PRO A 215 -0.02 -29.84 -21.61
C PRO A 215 0.22 -28.86 -22.77
N GLU A 216 -0.04 -29.31 -23.99
CA GLU A 216 0.07 -28.48 -25.19
C GLU A 216 -0.82 -27.23 -25.12
N SER A 217 -2.00 -27.33 -24.50
CA SER A 217 -2.95 -26.22 -24.33
C SER A 217 -3.28 -26.00 -22.86
N GLY A 218 -3.39 -24.74 -22.47
CA GLY A 218 -3.69 -24.38 -21.09
C GLY A 218 -4.02 -22.90 -20.90
N MET A 219 -4.20 -22.55 -19.64
CA MET A 219 -4.41 -21.19 -19.18
C MET A 219 -3.37 -20.81 -18.12
N LEU A 220 -2.62 -19.75 -18.36
CA LEU A 220 -1.87 -19.07 -17.32
C LEU A 220 -2.81 -18.06 -16.66
N VAL A 221 -2.96 -18.15 -15.35
CA VAL A 221 -3.68 -17.15 -14.56
C VAL A 221 -2.74 -16.62 -13.49
N CYS A 222 -2.71 -15.33 -13.26
CA CYS A 222 -1.92 -14.80 -12.17
C CYS A 222 -2.50 -13.49 -11.61
N ASN A 223 -2.13 -13.24 -10.37
CA ASN A 223 -2.33 -11.98 -9.66
C ASN A 223 -0.95 -11.37 -9.41
N PRO A 224 -0.33 -10.78 -10.44
CA PRO A 224 0.98 -10.17 -10.29
C PRO A 224 0.95 -9.16 -9.15
N PRO A 225 2.06 -8.85 -8.51
CA PRO A 225 2.09 -7.77 -7.55
C PRO A 225 1.69 -6.47 -8.24
N TYR A 226 0.73 -5.75 -7.62
CA TYR A 226 0.25 -4.45 -8.07
C TYR A 226 -0.10 -3.59 -6.85
N GLY A 227 -0.26 -2.28 -7.08
CA GLY A 227 -0.51 -1.32 -6.01
C GLY A 227 0.71 -1.15 -5.10
N GLU A 228 0.47 -1.06 -3.80
CA GLU A 228 1.48 -0.78 -2.78
C GLU A 228 2.46 -1.95 -2.49
N ARG A 229 2.39 -3.06 -3.24
CA ARG A 229 3.11 -4.31 -2.94
C ARG A 229 4.52 -4.43 -3.52
N MET A 230 4.88 -3.60 -4.51
CA MET A 230 6.21 -3.66 -5.12
C MET A 230 6.79 -2.27 -5.39
N GLY A 231 8.03 -2.09 -4.97
CA GLY A 231 8.74 -0.83 -4.86
C GLY A 231 9.18 -0.16 -6.17
N ASN A 232 9.18 -0.84 -7.32
CA ASN A 232 9.74 -0.29 -8.57
C ASN A 232 8.85 -0.56 -9.78
N ALA A 233 8.48 0.49 -10.51
CA ALA A 233 7.78 0.37 -11.79
C ALA A 233 8.56 -0.49 -12.81
N SER A 234 9.91 -0.46 -12.79
CA SER A 234 10.76 -1.28 -13.63
C SER A 234 10.67 -2.78 -13.30
N GLU A 235 10.56 -3.16 -12.02
CA GLU A 235 10.37 -4.56 -11.62
C GLU A 235 9.00 -5.09 -12.07
N LEU A 236 7.95 -4.27 -11.95
CA LEU A 236 6.64 -4.62 -12.48
C LEU A 236 6.68 -4.82 -13.99
N HIS A 237 7.32 -3.93 -14.74
CA HIS A 237 7.51 -4.11 -16.18
C HIS A 237 8.18 -5.43 -16.50
N HIS A 238 9.28 -5.78 -15.82
CA HIS A 238 9.97 -7.05 -16.01
C HIS A 238 9.11 -8.27 -15.69
N ILE A 239 8.24 -8.20 -14.68
CA ILE A 239 7.31 -9.29 -14.37
C ILE A 239 6.34 -9.50 -15.54
N TYR A 240 5.73 -8.43 -16.05
CA TYR A 240 4.79 -8.53 -17.18
C TYR A 240 5.49 -8.97 -18.47
N GLU A 241 6.68 -8.45 -18.76
CA GLU A 241 7.53 -8.93 -19.87
C GLU A 241 7.86 -10.41 -19.72
N SER A 242 8.26 -10.86 -18.53
CA SER A 242 8.60 -12.26 -18.28
C SER A 242 7.39 -13.18 -18.48
N VAL A 243 6.20 -12.80 -18.02
CA VAL A 243 4.97 -13.54 -18.32
C VAL A 243 4.72 -13.61 -19.82
N GLY A 244 4.88 -12.50 -20.53
CA GLY A 244 4.73 -12.44 -21.98
C GLY A 244 5.72 -13.34 -22.71
N ASN A 245 6.98 -13.34 -22.31
CA ASN A 245 8.04 -14.16 -22.88
C ASN A 245 7.78 -15.66 -22.66
N ILE A 246 7.36 -16.06 -21.44
CA ILE A 246 7.00 -17.44 -21.14
C ILE A 246 5.89 -17.93 -22.08
N ILE A 247 4.86 -17.12 -22.31
CA ILE A 247 3.75 -17.47 -23.20
C ILE A 247 4.21 -17.54 -24.66
N ASN A 248 4.89 -16.49 -25.16
CA ASN A 248 5.29 -16.41 -26.56
C ASN A 248 6.31 -17.50 -26.96
N GLU A 249 7.28 -17.77 -26.07
CA GLU A 249 8.40 -18.66 -26.39
C GLU A 249 8.13 -20.12 -26.01
N CYS A 250 7.42 -20.34 -24.87
CA CYS A 250 7.32 -21.67 -24.28
C CYS A 250 5.91 -22.25 -24.33
N LEU A 251 4.87 -21.40 -24.33
CA LEU A 251 3.47 -21.81 -24.21
C LEU A 251 2.56 -21.16 -25.27
N PRO A 252 2.91 -21.22 -26.56
CA PRO A 252 2.25 -20.43 -27.62
C PRO A 252 0.78 -20.79 -27.86
N ALA A 253 0.29 -21.93 -27.37
CA ALA A 253 -1.12 -22.32 -27.43
C ALA A 253 -1.89 -22.03 -26.12
N TRP A 254 -1.29 -21.33 -25.18
CA TRP A 254 -1.90 -21.00 -23.90
C TRP A 254 -2.58 -19.63 -23.93
N ARG A 255 -3.71 -19.54 -23.22
CA ARG A 255 -4.35 -18.25 -22.90
C ARG A 255 -3.75 -17.70 -21.62
N THR A 256 -3.77 -16.37 -21.48
CA THR A 256 -3.30 -15.70 -20.27
C THR A 256 -4.40 -14.82 -19.71
N THR A 257 -4.59 -14.87 -18.40
CA THR A 257 -5.53 -14.00 -17.68
C THR A 257 -4.83 -13.42 -16.46
N MET A 258 -4.84 -12.11 -16.34
CA MET A 258 -4.16 -11.41 -15.25
C MET A 258 -5.09 -10.40 -14.61
N ILE A 259 -5.06 -10.26 -13.28
CA ILE A 259 -5.71 -9.15 -12.60
C ILE A 259 -4.66 -8.09 -12.24
N THR A 260 -4.97 -6.82 -12.49
CA THR A 260 -4.10 -5.68 -12.18
C THR A 260 -4.93 -4.45 -11.85
N ASP A 261 -4.41 -3.56 -11.02
CA ASP A 261 -4.96 -2.22 -10.83
C ASP A 261 -4.50 -1.23 -11.92
N ASN A 262 -3.51 -1.63 -12.73
CA ASN A 262 -2.98 -0.82 -13.81
C ASN A 262 -2.94 -1.61 -15.13
N ALA A 263 -3.95 -1.40 -15.98
CA ALA A 263 -4.06 -2.08 -17.28
C ALA A 263 -2.91 -1.76 -18.25
N GLU A 264 -2.23 -0.64 -18.08
CA GLU A 264 -1.08 -0.26 -18.91
C GLU A 264 0.09 -1.23 -18.76
N LEU A 265 0.28 -1.80 -17.57
CA LEU A 265 1.27 -2.86 -17.34
C LEU A 265 1.03 -4.06 -18.25
N GLY A 266 -0.21 -4.34 -18.57
CA GLY A 266 -0.57 -5.42 -19.51
C GLY A 266 0.04 -5.29 -20.89
N LYS A 267 0.38 -4.08 -21.36
CA LYS A 267 1.03 -3.84 -22.64
C LYS A 267 2.46 -4.40 -22.69
N PHE A 268 3.15 -4.44 -21.55
CA PHE A 268 4.52 -4.97 -21.48
C PHE A 268 4.60 -6.48 -21.68
N THR A 269 3.49 -7.20 -21.62
CA THR A 269 3.46 -8.63 -21.96
C THR A 269 3.73 -8.88 -23.47
N GLY A 270 3.52 -7.90 -24.33
CA GLY A 270 3.56 -8.09 -25.79
C GLY A 270 2.48 -9.04 -26.34
N LEU A 271 1.55 -9.49 -25.49
CA LEU A 271 0.46 -10.40 -25.87
C LEU A 271 -0.72 -9.63 -26.47
N THR A 272 -1.52 -10.32 -27.31
CA THR A 272 -2.73 -9.73 -27.91
C THR A 272 -3.88 -9.76 -26.90
N LEU A 273 -4.21 -8.62 -26.32
CA LEU A 273 -5.38 -8.42 -25.47
C LEU A 273 -6.67 -8.64 -26.30
N PHE A 274 -7.60 -9.46 -25.81
CA PHE A 274 -8.89 -9.64 -26.48
C PHE A 274 -10.08 -9.20 -25.62
N ASP A 275 -9.90 -9.11 -24.30
CA ASP A 275 -10.95 -8.64 -23.39
C ASP A 275 -10.33 -8.01 -22.14
N SER A 276 -11.02 -7.01 -21.59
CA SER A 276 -10.64 -6.33 -20.36
C SER A 276 -11.90 -6.02 -19.56
N VAL A 277 -12.02 -6.62 -18.38
CA VAL A 277 -13.22 -6.55 -17.55
C VAL A 277 -12.89 -5.86 -16.23
N PRO A 278 -13.65 -4.81 -15.84
CA PRO A 278 -13.44 -4.14 -14.55
C PRO A 278 -13.89 -5.02 -13.38
N PHE A 279 -13.06 -5.06 -12.33
CA PHE A 279 -13.32 -5.77 -11.07
C PHE A 279 -12.89 -4.92 -9.89
N ASP A 280 -13.56 -5.07 -8.75
CA ASP A 280 -13.16 -4.43 -7.50
C ASP A 280 -12.53 -5.47 -6.54
N ASN A 281 -11.25 -5.31 -6.22
CA ASN A 281 -10.60 -6.09 -5.16
C ASN A 281 -10.64 -5.31 -3.85
N GLY A 282 -11.79 -5.38 -3.17
CA GLY A 282 -12.05 -4.56 -1.99
C GLY A 282 -12.17 -3.08 -2.36
N PRO A 283 -11.32 -2.18 -1.84
CA PRO A 283 -11.32 -0.77 -2.21
C PRO A 283 -10.54 -0.47 -3.50
N ILE A 284 -9.82 -1.45 -4.06
CA ILE A 284 -8.95 -1.27 -5.22
C ILE A 284 -9.75 -1.61 -6.47
N SER A 285 -9.87 -0.64 -7.38
CA SER A 285 -10.44 -0.88 -8.70
C SER A 285 -9.39 -1.53 -9.58
N CYS A 286 -9.70 -2.71 -10.10
CA CYS A 286 -8.81 -3.55 -10.89
C CYS A 286 -9.41 -3.82 -12.27
N GLN A 287 -8.58 -4.31 -13.16
CA GLN A 287 -9.00 -4.88 -14.43
C GLN A 287 -8.48 -6.31 -14.59
N VAL A 288 -9.32 -7.17 -15.11
CA VAL A 288 -8.95 -8.51 -15.53
C VAL A 288 -8.64 -8.46 -17.02
N LEU A 289 -7.39 -8.67 -17.36
CA LEU A 289 -6.86 -8.64 -18.72
C LEU A 289 -6.80 -10.06 -19.26
N CYS A 290 -7.51 -10.32 -20.35
CA CYS A 290 -7.55 -11.62 -21.00
C CYS A 290 -6.82 -11.56 -22.35
N TYR A 291 -5.83 -12.43 -22.55
CA TYR A 291 -5.00 -12.49 -23.75
C TYR A 291 -5.24 -13.79 -24.50
N ARG A 292 -5.24 -13.70 -25.81
CA ARG A 292 -5.33 -14.88 -26.70
C ARG A 292 -3.99 -15.59 -26.79
N ALA A 293 -4.04 -16.89 -27.02
CA ALA A 293 -2.86 -17.64 -27.41
C ALA A 293 -2.21 -16.99 -28.65
N PRO A 294 -0.89 -16.81 -28.68
CA PRO A 294 -0.19 -16.36 -29.88
C PRO A 294 -0.54 -17.29 -31.05
N ARG A 295 -0.83 -16.75 -32.24
CA ARG A 295 -1.02 -17.59 -33.43
C ARG A 295 0.30 -18.27 -33.73
N PRO A 296 0.35 -19.58 -34.01
CA PRO A 296 1.57 -20.21 -34.42
C PRO A 296 2.05 -19.55 -35.74
N VAL A 297 3.22 -18.94 -35.70
CA VAL A 297 3.90 -18.45 -36.87
C VAL A 297 4.24 -19.70 -37.69
N LYS A 298 3.62 -19.90 -38.87
CA LYS A 298 4.04 -20.94 -39.81
C LYS A 298 5.51 -20.67 -40.10
N ALA A 299 6.38 -21.54 -39.57
CA ALA A 299 7.80 -21.45 -39.81
C ALA A 299 8.06 -21.56 -41.32
N ASN A 300 8.34 -20.43 -41.93
CA ASN A 300 8.93 -20.41 -43.28
C ASN A 300 10.39 -20.86 -43.11
N ARG A 301 10.61 -22.18 -43.30
CA ARG A 301 11.97 -22.74 -43.44
C ARG A 301 12.53 -22.26 -44.75
N GLN A 302 13.19 -21.13 -44.77
CA GLN A 302 14.22 -20.80 -45.77
C GLN A 302 14.95 -19.53 -45.34
N SER A 303 16.20 -19.71 -45.03
CA SER A 303 17.33 -18.79 -44.85
C SER A 303 17.93 -18.79 -43.42
N GLN A 304 18.57 -19.93 -43.10
CA GLN A 304 19.77 -19.86 -42.28
C GLN A 304 20.91 -19.47 -43.22
N GLN A 305 21.41 -18.26 -43.08
CA GLN A 305 22.78 -17.92 -43.47
C GLN A 305 23.36 -17.07 -42.34
N GLU A 306 24.48 -17.53 -41.90
CA GLU A 306 25.40 -17.06 -40.90
C GLU A 306 25.59 -15.54 -40.95
N VAL A 307 25.49 -14.89 -39.81
CA VAL A 307 26.23 -13.65 -39.55
C VAL A 307 26.94 -13.81 -38.20
N GLU A 308 28.24 -14.00 -38.34
CA GLU A 308 29.24 -14.02 -37.28
C GLU A 308 29.27 -12.71 -36.51
N ASN A 309 29.66 -12.86 -35.26
CA ASN A 309 30.11 -11.90 -34.27
C ASN A 309 30.69 -10.57 -34.81
N SER A 310 30.07 -9.48 -34.40
CA SER A 310 30.77 -8.21 -34.19
C SER A 310 30.12 -7.44 -33.03
N PRO A 311 30.92 -6.80 -32.16
CA PRO A 311 30.39 -6.09 -31.00
C PRO A 311 29.63 -4.85 -31.45
N ILE A 312 28.38 -4.73 -31.03
CA ILE A 312 27.60 -3.51 -31.29
C ILE A 312 28.06 -2.46 -30.29
N GLU A 313 28.85 -1.52 -30.77
CA GLU A 313 29.04 -0.24 -30.15
C GLU A 313 27.70 0.46 -29.99
N LEU A 314 27.34 0.79 -28.75
CA LEU A 314 26.20 1.65 -28.41
C LEU A 314 26.50 3.07 -28.92
N THR A 315 26.12 3.35 -30.17
CA THR A 315 26.00 4.73 -30.63
C THR A 315 24.69 5.29 -30.10
N GLU A 316 24.80 6.25 -29.20
CA GLU A 316 23.72 7.11 -28.74
C GLU A 316 23.06 7.80 -29.95
N THR A 317 21.95 7.28 -30.41
CA THR A 317 21.06 8.03 -31.32
C THR A 317 19.98 8.68 -30.47
N VAL A 318 20.23 9.92 -30.07
CA VAL A 318 19.20 10.82 -29.55
C VAL A 318 18.18 11.05 -30.66
N GLN A 319 17.10 10.29 -30.67
CA GLN A 319 15.93 10.63 -31.47
C GLN A 319 15.28 11.88 -30.84
N ASN A 320 15.28 12.99 -31.56
CA ASN A 320 14.45 14.14 -31.28
C ASN A 320 12.97 13.71 -31.40
N ILE A 321 12.35 13.35 -30.29
CA ILE A 321 10.90 13.14 -30.22
C ILE A 321 10.28 14.53 -30.16
N GLU A 322 9.43 14.87 -31.11
CA GLU A 322 8.60 16.08 -31.05
C GLU A 322 7.71 15.99 -29.80
N LEU A 323 8.02 16.81 -28.81
CA LEU A 323 7.23 16.91 -27.58
C LEU A 323 5.87 17.55 -27.90
N SER A 324 4.81 17.11 -27.27
CA SER A 324 3.53 17.82 -27.32
C SER A 324 3.67 19.24 -26.74
N GLU A 325 2.82 20.17 -27.15
CA GLU A 325 2.82 21.55 -26.63
C GLU A 325 2.79 21.62 -25.09
N HIS A 326 2.00 20.73 -24.45
CA HIS A 326 1.94 20.62 -23.00
C HIS A 326 3.25 20.09 -22.39
N ALA A 327 3.88 19.11 -23.03
CA ALA A 327 5.16 18.56 -22.60
C ALA A 327 6.29 19.59 -22.71
N GLU A 328 6.29 20.43 -23.76
CA GLU A 328 7.20 21.55 -23.90
C GLU A 328 7.00 22.61 -22.82
N MET A 329 5.75 22.93 -22.48
CA MET A 329 5.43 23.85 -21.38
C MET A 329 5.98 23.33 -20.04
N PHE A 330 5.84 22.03 -19.77
CA PHE A 330 6.40 21.40 -18.58
C PHE A 330 7.93 21.47 -18.58
N ALA A 331 8.57 21.07 -19.69
CA ALA A 331 10.03 21.12 -19.86
C ALA A 331 10.58 22.54 -19.61
N ASN A 332 9.94 23.56 -20.19
CA ASN A 332 10.34 24.96 -20.03
C ASN A 332 10.16 25.43 -18.57
N ARG A 333 9.08 25.01 -17.90
CA ARG A 333 8.87 25.31 -16.49
C ARG A 333 9.95 24.68 -15.63
N LEU A 334 10.26 23.40 -15.86
CA LEU A 334 11.28 22.66 -15.10
C LEU A 334 12.67 23.27 -15.29
N LYS A 335 13.06 23.63 -16.53
CA LYS A 335 14.32 24.36 -16.82
C LYS A 335 14.41 25.69 -16.07
N LYS A 336 13.30 26.47 -16.04
CA LYS A 336 13.24 27.73 -15.29
C LYS A 336 13.44 27.52 -13.80
N ASN A 337 12.77 26.52 -13.23
CA ASN A 337 12.90 26.17 -11.83
C ASN A 337 14.33 25.71 -11.50
N LEU A 338 14.92 24.84 -12.33
CA LEU A 338 16.29 24.36 -12.15
C LEU A 338 17.31 25.54 -12.17
N LYS A 339 17.15 26.47 -13.10
CA LYS A 339 18.01 27.67 -13.16
C LYS A 339 17.91 28.52 -11.88
N HIS A 340 16.69 28.65 -11.31
CA HIS A 340 16.46 29.49 -10.14
C HIS A 340 16.77 28.78 -8.83
N LEU A 341 16.12 27.60 -8.60
CA LEU A 341 16.25 26.84 -7.36
C LEU A 341 17.59 26.08 -7.28
N GLY A 342 18.10 25.57 -8.41
CA GLY A 342 19.40 24.92 -8.45
C GLY A 342 20.55 25.90 -8.14
N LYS A 343 20.47 27.16 -8.61
CA LYS A 343 21.43 28.20 -8.22
C LYS A 343 21.34 28.52 -6.72
N TRP A 344 20.13 28.61 -6.19
CA TRP A 344 19.91 28.82 -4.75
C TRP A 344 20.41 27.65 -3.91
N ALA A 345 20.12 26.42 -4.31
CA ALA A 345 20.56 25.22 -3.61
C ALA A 345 22.08 25.14 -3.53
N ARG A 346 22.78 25.34 -4.67
CA ARG A 346 24.26 25.40 -4.70
C ARG A 346 24.84 26.48 -3.80
N LYS A 347 24.25 27.68 -3.80
CA LYS A 347 24.69 28.77 -2.92
C LYS A 347 24.55 28.43 -1.44
N ASN A 348 23.56 27.60 -1.07
CA ASN A 348 23.30 27.18 0.30
C ASN A 348 23.84 25.76 0.62
N LYS A 349 24.69 25.19 -0.23
CA LYS A 349 25.28 23.86 -0.07
C LYS A 349 24.22 22.74 0.16
N LEU A 350 23.11 22.81 -0.61
CA LEU A 350 22.02 21.85 -0.53
C LEU A 350 22.10 20.87 -1.70
N GLU A 351 22.23 19.58 -1.43
CA GLU A 351 22.10 18.51 -2.41
C GLU A 351 20.66 17.98 -2.50
N CYS A 352 19.78 18.40 -1.57
CA CYS A 352 18.40 17.94 -1.51
C CYS A 352 17.45 19.13 -1.42
N TYR A 353 16.52 19.24 -2.39
CA TYR A 353 15.55 20.31 -2.45
C TYR A 353 14.37 19.97 -3.38
N ARG A 354 13.21 20.61 -3.17
CA ARG A 354 12.06 20.51 -4.06
C ARG A 354 12.25 21.39 -5.29
N LEU A 355 12.24 20.77 -6.45
CA LEU A 355 12.42 21.45 -7.72
C LEU A 355 11.10 21.90 -8.35
N TYR A 356 10.02 21.10 -8.16
CA TYR A 356 8.72 21.34 -8.77
C TYR A 356 7.61 20.87 -7.82
N ASP A 357 6.51 21.61 -7.69
CA ASP A 357 5.36 21.28 -6.83
C ASP A 357 4.05 21.71 -7.51
N SER A 358 3.56 20.91 -8.46
CA SER A 358 2.32 21.17 -9.22
C SER A 358 2.27 22.58 -9.81
N ASP A 359 3.38 23.07 -10.35
CA ASP A 359 3.52 24.42 -10.91
C ASP A 359 2.57 24.67 -12.07
N LEU A 360 2.22 23.64 -12.80
CA LEU A 360 1.24 23.63 -13.89
C LEU A 360 0.08 22.72 -13.50
N PRO A 361 -1.18 23.14 -13.69
CA PRO A 361 -2.35 22.34 -13.34
C PRO A 361 -2.39 20.96 -14.01
N ASP A 362 -1.79 20.89 -15.21
CA ASP A 362 -1.76 19.68 -16.02
C ASP A 362 -0.75 18.64 -15.52
N TYR A 363 0.26 19.04 -14.78
CA TYR A 363 1.32 18.19 -14.25
C TYR A 363 1.31 18.22 -12.72
N ALA A 364 0.39 17.45 -12.15
CA ALA A 364 0.17 17.36 -10.71
C ALA A 364 1.20 16.45 -10.04
N VAL A 365 2.48 16.83 -10.09
CA VAL A 365 3.58 16.09 -9.47
C VAL A 365 4.39 16.99 -8.54
N ALA A 366 5.06 16.39 -7.54
CA ALA A 366 6.19 16.99 -6.87
C ALA A 366 7.48 16.31 -7.35
N ILE A 367 8.54 17.09 -7.55
CA ILE A 367 9.85 16.60 -7.97
C ILE A 367 10.88 17.10 -6.97
N ASP A 368 11.48 16.17 -6.24
CA ASP A 368 12.50 16.42 -5.24
C ASP A 368 13.84 15.87 -5.74
N VAL A 369 14.87 16.69 -5.67
CA VAL A 369 16.26 16.33 -6.02
C VAL A 369 16.98 15.86 -4.76
N TYR A 370 17.77 14.79 -4.88
CA TYR A 370 18.62 14.24 -3.82
C TYR A 370 19.99 13.87 -4.44
N GLY A 371 20.89 14.85 -4.54
CA GLY A 371 22.17 14.67 -5.22
C GLY A 371 21.97 14.39 -6.72
N ASP A 372 22.38 13.23 -7.16
CA ASP A 372 22.20 12.71 -8.52
C ASP A 372 20.93 11.85 -8.69
N HIS A 373 20.10 11.72 -7.64
CA HIS A 373 18.82 11.02 -7.67
C HIS A 373 17.66 11.99 -7.63
N VAL A 374 16.54 11.58 -8.21
CA VAL A 374 15.32 12.39 -8.29
C VAL A 374 14.13 11.57 -7.83
N HIS A 375 13.37 12.12 -6.92
CA HIS A 375 12.10 11.55 -6.46
C HIS A 375 10.94 12.30 -7.11
N VAL A 376 10.16 11.60 -7.93
CA VAL A 376 8.92 12.09 -8.53
C VAL A 376 7.76 11.53 -7.74
N GLN A 377 6.92 12.41 -7.19
CA GLN A 377 5.73 12.03 -6.45
C GLN A 377 4.49 12.56 -7.16
N GLU A 378 3.64 11.68 -7.66
CA GLU A 378 2.38 12.07 -8.28
C GLU A 378 1.33 12.39 -7.22
N TYR A 379 0.63 13.51 -7.38
CA TYR A 379 -0.59 13.82 -6.62
C TYR A 379 -1.78 13.18 -7.35
N ALA A 380 -2.67 12.51 -6.59
CA ALA A 380 -3.86 11.93 -7.17
C ALA A 380 -4.63 12.97 -8.02
N PRO A 381 -4.81 12.74 -9.32
CA PRO A 381 -5.45 13.70 -10.21
C PRO A 381 -6.90 13.95 -9.73
N PRO A 382 -7.42 15.18 -9.89
CA PRO A 382 -8.83 15.46 -9.66
C PRO A 382 -9.70 14.54 -10.51
N LYS A 383 -10.84 14.10 -9.97
CA LYS A 383 -11.79 13.21 -10.67
C LYS A 383 -12.32 13.77 -12.01
N SER A 384 -12.04 15.03 -12.32
CA SER A 384 -12.40 15.71 -13.57
C SER A 384 -11.37 15.54 -14.69
N ILE A 385 -10.19 14.96 -14.41
CA ILE A 385 -9.16 14.74 -15.43
C ILE A 385 -9.35 13.34 -16.01
N ASP A 386 -9.29 13.26 -17.34
CA ASP A 386 -9.32 12.03 -18.10
C ASP A 386 -8.11 11.15 -17.69
N PRO A 387 -8.33 9.89 -17.28
CA PRO A 387 -7.25 8.98 -16.87
C PRO A 387 -6.16 8.79 -17.93
N GLU A 388 -6.52 8.73 -19.21
CA GLU A 388 -5.54 8.58 -20.31
C GLU A 388 -4.60 9.78 -20.41
N LYS A 389 -5.13 11.00 -20.23
CA LYS A 389 -4.32 12.21 -20.20
C LYS A 389 -3.42 12.28 -18.99
N ALA A 390 -3.87 11.77 -17.82
CA ALA A 390 -3.03 11.72 -16.62
C ALA A 390 -1.82 10.79 -16.81
N VAL A 391 -2.05 9.62 -17.40
CA VAL A 391 -0.99 8.65 -17.73
C VAL A 391 0.02 9.23 -18.72
N GLN A 392 -0.47 9.89 -19.80
CA GLN A 392 0.41 10.52 -20.79
C GLN A 392 1.28 11.61 -20.14
N ARG A 393 0.71 12.44 -19.28
CA ARG A 393 1.43 13.49 -18.56
C ARG A 393 2.50 12.94 -17.64
N LEU A 394 2.22 11.83 -16.95
CA LEU A 394 3.21 11.16 -16.11
C LEU A 394 4.35 10.57 -16.95
N SER A 395 4.03 9.98 -18.11
CA SER A 395 5.03 9.53 -19.09
C SER A 395 5.92 10.68 -19.57
N ASP A 396 5.32 11.84 -19.88
CA ASP A 396 6.07 13.05 -20.26
C ASP A 396 7.05 13.47 -19.14
N VAL A 397 6.60 13.43 -17.87
CA VAL A 397 7.43 13.75 -16.71
C VAL A 397 8.63 12.82 -16.63
N MET A 398 8.40 11.50 -16.72
CA MET A 398 9.44 10.48 -16.61
C MET A 398 10.46 10.51 -17.75
N GLN A 399 10.07 11.00 -18.94
CA GLN A 399 10.97 11.22 -20.06
C GLN A 399 11.76 12.53 -19.94
N ILE A 400 11.10 13.60 -19.52
CA ILE A 400 11.66 14.96 -19.53
C ILE A 400 12.61 15.19 -18.35
N VAL A 401 12.28 14.67 -17.17
CA VAL A 401 13.04 14.90 -15.94
C VAL A 401 14.49 14.43 -16.04
N PRO A 402 14.80 13.19 -16.48
CA PRO A 402 16.19 12.75 -16.60
C PRO A 402 17.00 13.61 -17.58
N GLN A 403 16.40 14.03 -18.69
CA GLN A 403 17.06 14.84 -19.73
C GLN A 403 17.40 16.26 -19.22
N ILE A 404 16.47 16.90 -18.50
CA ILE A 404 16.67 18.28 -18.02
C ILE A 404 17.62 18.34 -16.84
N LEU A 405 17.58 17.31 -15.97
CA LEU A 405 18.43 17.24 -14.79
C LEU A 405 19.80 16.58 -15.09
N GLU A 406 19.99 16.04 -16.29
CA GLU A 406 21.21 15.36 -16.73
C GLU A 406 21.55 14.17 -15.81
N VAL A 407 20.53 13.41 -15.38
CA VAL A 407 20.70 12.23 -14.53
C VAL A 407 20.29 10.97 -15.29
N PRO A 408 20.88 9.80 -14.96
CA PRO A 408 20.43 8.53 -15.53
C PRO A 408 18.94 8.29 -15.24
N ALA A 409 18.19 7.74 -16.21
CA ALA A 409 16.76 7.42 -16.01
C ALA A 409 16.54 6.47 -14.80
N ALA A 410 17.49 5.57 -14.52
CA ALA A 410 17.47 4.69 -13.36
C ALA A 410 17.55 5.43 -12.00
N HIS A 411 18.03 6.68 -11.99
CA HIS A 411 18.09 7.52 -10.80
C HIS A 411 16.81 8.33 -10.56
N VAL A 412 15.83 8.25 -11.47
CA VAL A 412 14.52 8.91 -11.31
C VAL A 412 13.53 7.91 -10.77
N VAL A 413 13.17 8.05 -9.49
CA VAL A 413 12.25 7.16 -8.78
C VAL A 413 10.87 7.78 -8.70
N LEU A 414 9.86 7.09 -9.24
CA LEU A 414 8.45 7.49 -9.18
C LEU A 414 7.77 6.87 -7.97
N LYS A 415 7.07 7.70 -7.19
CA LYS A 415 6.12 7.23 -6.15
C LYS A 415 4.73 7.83 -6.35
N LEU A 416 3.72 6.98 -6.32
CA LEU A 416 2.33 7.39 -6.39
C LEU A 416 1.80 7.69 -4.98
N ARG A 417 1.38 8.94 -4.72
CA ARG A 417 0.81 9.32 -3.43
C ARG A 417 -0.69 9.07 -3.40
N GLN A 418 -1.10 7.89 -2.93
CA GLN A 418 -2.50 7.61 -2.62
C GLN A 418 -2.86 8.08 -1.20
N LYS A 419 -4.13 8.50 -0.98
CA LYS A 419 -4.64 8.79 0.37
C LYS A 419 -4.59 7.53 1.21
N GLN A 420 -3.65 7.46 2.14
CA GLN A 420 -3.53 6.32 3.04
C GLN A 420 -4.65 6.26 4.07
N ARG A 421 -5.09 5.05 4.39
CA ARG A 421 -5.96 4.72 5.52
C ARG A 421 -5.32 3.54 6.26
N GLY A 422 -4.86 3.75 7.50
CA GLY A 422 -4.39 2.67 8.37
C GLY A 422 -2.89 2.67 8.68
N THR A 423 -2.38 1.53 9.14
CA THR A 423 -1.02 1.30 9.70
C THR A 423 0.13 1.31 8.68
N GLN A 424 -0.12 1.54 7.42
CA GLN A 424 0.82 1.37 6.29
C GLN A 424 1.99 2.37 6.27
N GLN A 425 1.96 3.40 7.11
CA GLN A 425 2.98 4.46 7.13
C GLN A 425 4.36 3.97 7.61
N TYR A 426 4.46 2.77 8.21
CA TYR A 426 5.66 2.25 8.86
C TYR A 426 6.19 0.95 8.25
N GLU A 427 5.58 0.45 7.15
CA GLU A 427 5.99 -0.79 6.50
C GLU A 427 7.05 -0.53 5.43
N ALA A 428 8.07 -1.40 5.37
CA ALA A 428 9.07 -1.37 4.30
C ALA A 428 8.41 -1.89 3.00
N HIS A 429 8.54 -1.11 1.92
CA HIS A 429 7.96 -1.43 0.62
C HIS A 429 8.94 -2.13 -0.34
N GLY A 430 10.20 -2.34 0.09
CA GLY A 430 11.25 -2.98 -0.70
C GLY A 430 12.33 -3.62 0.17
N SER A 431 13.15 -4.48 -0.42
CA SER A 431 14.25 -5.18 0.24
C SER A 431 15.64 -4.81 -0.29
N GLN A 432 15.75 -3.86 -1.22
CA GLN A 432 17.02 -3.54 -1.89
C GLN A 432 18.06 -2.90 -0.97
N LYS A 433 17.67 -2.36 0.19
CA LYS A 433 18.54 -1.67 1.16
C LYS A 433 19.49 -0.63 0.53
N GLN A 434 19.12 -0.12 -0.66
CA GLN A 434 19.93 0.87 -1.36
C GLN A 434 19.73 2.22 -0.69
N ARG A 435 20.64 2.54 0.22
CA ARG A 435 20.75 3.88 0.81
C ARG A 435 21.90 4.61 0.15
N PHE A 436 21.70 5.88 -0.12
CA PHE A 436 22.75 6.78 -0.57
C PHE A 436 22.80 8.02 0.32
N LYS A 437 23.92 8.71 0.27
CA LYS A 437 24.19 9.85 1.14
C LYS A 437 23.89 11.14 0.39
N VAL A 438 23.24 12.09 1.08
CA VAL A 438 23.08 13.48 0.61
C VAL A 438 23.54 14.47 1.67
N ALA A 439 23.95 15.66 1.23
CA ALA A 439 24.27 16.77 2.12
C ALA A 439 23.10 17.76 2.20
N GLU A 440 22.80 18.19 3.42
CA GLU A 440 21.96 19.34 3.72
C GLU A 440 22.73 20.29 4.63
N ASN A 441 23.08 21.48 4.16
CA ASN A 441 24.08 22.35 4.78
C ASN A 441 25.43 21.60 4.94
N ASP A 442 26.03 21.59 6.11
CA ASP A 442 27.28 20.86 6.37
C ASP A 442 27.06 19.49 7.02
N LEU A 443 25.80 18.97 7.00
CA LEU A 443 25.42 17.67 7.58
C LEU A 443 25.03 16.68 6.50
N SER A 444 25.23 15.40 6.79
CA SER A 444 24.96 14.31 5.85
C SER A 444 23.84 13.41 6.34
N PHE A 445 23.03 12.90 5.41
CA PHE A 445 21.88 12.04 5.71
C PHE A 445 21.82 10.85 4.76
N TRP A 446 21.47 9.69 5.30
CA TRP A 446 21.12 8.54 4.50
C TRP A 446 19.71 8.72 3.92
N ILE A 447 19.57 8.54 2.63
CA ILE A 447 18.31 8.59 1.88
C ILE A 447 18.01 7.21 1.32
N ASN A 448 16.73 6.86 1.29
CA ASN A 448 16.22 5.69 0.60
C ASN A 448 14.98 6.09 -0.19
N LEU A 449 15.05 5.99 -1.51
CA LEU A 449 13.93 6.33 -2.39
C LEU A 449 13.07 5.13 -2.78
N THR A 450 13.47 3.90 -2.42
CA THR A 450 12.83 2.67 -2.92
C THR A 450 12.05 1.91 -1.86
N ASP A 451 12.60 1.74 -0.65
CA ASP A 451 12.08 0.75 0.30
C ASP A 451 11.01 1.28 1.25
N TYR A 452 10.92 2.58 1.45
CA TYR A 452 9.99 3.22 2.39
C TYR A 452 9.14 4.27 1.68
N LEU A 453 7.96 4.55 2.24
CA LEU A 453 7.09 5.60 1.71
C LEU A 453 7.78 6.97 1.69
N ASP A 454 8.37 7.33 2.82
CA ASP A 454 9.12 8.57 3.00
C ASP A 454 10.61 8.35 2.73
N THR A 455 11.30 9.38 2.28
CA THR A 455 12.68 9.31 1.76
C THR A 455 13.76 9.22 2.83
N GLY A 456 13.42 9.42 4.10
CA GLY A 456 14.36 9.52 5.22
C GLY A 456 14.69 10.95 5.64
N LEU A 457 14.31 11.96 4.86
CA LEU A 457 14.53 13.37 5.20
C LEU A 457 13.38 14.24 4.70
N PHE A 458 12.65 14.88 5.61
CA PHE A 458 11.60 15.83 5.28
C PHE A 458 12.21 17.20 4.91
N LEU A 459 12.18 17.54 3.63
CA LEU A 459 12.84 18.74 3.09
C LEU A 459 12.22 20.06 3.57
N ASP A 460 10.93 20.03 3.85
CA ASP A 460 10.17 21.19 4.34
C ASP A 460 10.56 21.61 5.78
N HIS A 461 11.17 20.71 6.57
CA HIS A 461 11.67 20.99 7.92
C HIS A 461 13.11 21.52 7.97
N ARG A 462 13.75 21.80 6.85
CA ARG A 462 15.14 22.27 6.77
C ARG A 462 15.41 23.48 7.65
N ILE A 463 14.58 24.52 7.57
CA ILE A 463 14.73 25.74 8.38
C ILE A 463 14.46 25.43 9.86
N THR A 464 13.44 24.63 10.16
CA THR A 464 13.16 24.19 11.54
C THR A 464 14.36 23.48 12.15
N ARG A 465 15.01 22.56 11.40
CA ARG A 465 16.22 21.90 11.86
C ARG A 465 17.37 22.87 12.12
N SER A 466 17.59 23.85 11.26
CA SER A 466 18.61 24.88 11.46
C SER A 466 18.34 25.70 12.73
N MET A 467 17.09 26.09 12.98
CA MET A 467 16.70 26.80 14.21
C MET A 467 16.94 25.94 15.47
N LEU A 468 16.67 24.63 15.39
CA LEU A 468 16.97 23.70 16.47
C LEU A 468 18.46 23.64 16.78
N ALA A 469 19.33 23.65 15.76
CA ALA A 469 20.78 23.70 15.95
C ALA A 469 21.22 25.02 16.63
N GLU A 470 20.67 26.17 16.23
CA GLU A 470 20.97 27.45 16.82
C GLU A 470 20.54 27.54 18.30
N ASP A 471 19.40 26.93 18.64
CA ASP A 471 18.84 26.96 20.00
C ASP A 471 19.39 25.85 20.92
N ALA A 472 20.17 24.86 20.41
CA ALA A 472 20.54 23.65 21.13
C ALA A 472 21.74 23.77 22.06
N ALA A 473 22.62 24.79 21.86
CA ALA A 473 23.91 24.88 22.56
C ALA A 473 23.79 24.77 24.09
N GLY A 474 24.49 23.75 24.65
CA GLY A 474 24.52 23.49 26.11
C GLY A 474 23.22 22.95 26.71
N LYS A 475 22.19 22.69 25.91
CA LYS A 475 20.88 22.20 26.39
C LYS A 475 20.76 20.69 26.26
N ASP A 476 19.96 20.11 27.14
CA ASP A 476 19.44 18.77 26.97
C ASP A 476 18.28 18.82 25.97
N PHE A 477 18.42 18.09 24.84
CA PHE A 477 17.48 18.09 23.72
C PHE A 477 16.62 16.82 23.70
N LEU A 478 15.31 16.98 23.46
CA LEU A 478 14.35 15.89 23.29
C LEU A 478 13.71 15.96 21.90
N ASN A 479 13.75 14.86 21.17
CA ASN A 479 13.11 14.66 19.87
C ASN A 479 12.03 13.58 20.00
N LEU A 480 10.77 13.95 19.86
CA LEU A 480 9.60 13.07 19.96
C LEU A 480 8.99 12.83 18.58
N PHE A 481 8.56 11.59 18.32
CA PHE A 481 8.17 11.12 16.97
C PHE A 481 9.31 11.34 15.98
N ALA A 482 10.47 10.88 16.37
CA ALA A 482 11.75 11.36 15.86
C ALA A 482 12.05 10.90 14.43
N TYR A 483 11.31 9.92 13.90
CA TYR A 483 11.56 9.35 12.58
C TYR A 483 13.03 8.94 12.41
N THR A 484 13.73 9.38 11.37
CA THR A 484 15.15 9.09 11.11
C THR A 484 16.13 9.96 11.93
N GLY A 485 15.64 10.69 12.91
CA GLY A 485 16.45 11.47 13.82
C GLY A 485 17.15 12.70 13.24
N SER A 486 16.72 13.20 12.09
CA SER A 486 17.37 14.36 11.44
C SER A 486 17.42 15.60 12.34
N ALA A 487 16.41 15.85 13.16
CA ALA A 487 16.41 16.93 14.16
C ALA A 487 17.44 16.70 15.27
N SER A 488 17.67 15.43 15.68
CA SER A 488 18.69 15.09 16.68
C SER A 488 20.11 15.31 16.14
N VAL A 489 20.33 15.03 14.84
CA VAL A 489 21.62 15.33 14.17
C VAL A 489 21.90 16.85 14.21
N TYR A 490 20.92 17.67 13.87
CA TYR A 490 21.06 19.12 13.90
C TYR A 490 21.27 19.66 15.32
N ALA A 491 20.57 19.13 16.33
CA ALA A 491 20.78 19.52 17.72
C ALA A 491 22.19 19.15 18.22
N ALA A 492 22.68 17.97 17.85
CA ALA A 492 24.04 17.57 18.17
C ALA A 492 25.08 18.48 17.50
N ALA A 493 24.88 18.81 16.21
CA ALA A 493 25.73 19.77 15.48
C ALA A 493 25.69 21.17 16.10
N GLY A 494 24.57 21.58 16.68
CA GLY A 494 24.41 22.79 17.47
C GLY A 494 24.96 22.74 18.89
N ASN A 495 25.77 21.73 19.20
CA ASN A 495 26.38 21.53 20.53
C ASN A 495 25.36 21.32 21.65
N ALA A 496 24.29 20.57 21.40
CA ALA A 496 23.43 20.09 22.48
C ALA A 496 24.25 19.31 23.51
N LYS A 497 23.98 19.50 24.80
CA LYS A 497 24.64 18.77 25.87
C LYS A 497 24.33 17.28 25.79
N THR A 498 23.06 16.95 25.58
CA THR A 498 22.55 15.60 25.33
C THR A 498 21.48 15.61 24.26
N THR A 499 21.29 14.48 23.56
CA THR A 499 20.10 14.28 22.72
C THR A 499 19.37 13.00 23.13
N THR A 500 18.05 13.10 23.31
CA THR A 500 17.15 11.96 23.55
C THR A 500 16.20 11.85 22.38
N THR A 501 16.29 10.75 21.62
CA THR A 501 15.54 10.49 20.40
C THR A 501 14.51 9.38 20.69
N VAL A 502 13.23 9.69 20.62
CA VAL A 502 12.14 8.75 20.95
C VAL A 502 11.28 8.49 19.72
N ASP A 503 11.16 7.23 19.37
CA ASP A 503 10.28 6.75 18.30
C ASP A 503 9.79 5.33 18.60
N MET A 504 8.65 4.95 18.06
CA MET A 504 8.08 3.61 18.24
C MET A 504 8.72 2.58 17.29
N SER A 505 9.24 3.03 16.15
CA SER A 505 9.81 2.19 15.10
C SER A 505 11.29 1.90 15.37
N ASN A 506 11.63 0.61 15.50
CA ASN A 506 13.03 0.19 15.61
C ASN A 506 13.84 0.55 14.36
N THR A 507 13.24 0.35 13.18
CA THR A 507 13.84 0.66 11.88
C THR A 507 14.24 2.14 11.77
N TYR A 508 13.38 3.04 12.21
CA TYR A 508 13.69 4.47 12.18
C TYR A 508 14.70 4.89 13.24
N LEU A 509 14.70 4.24 14.40
CA LEU A 509 15.75 4.48 15.40
C LEU A 509 17.13 3.96 14.96
N ASP A 510 17.18 2.83 14.25
CA ASP A 510 18.43 2.34 13.65
C ASP A 510 18.92 3.32 12.58
N TRP A 511 18.01 3.83 11.75
CA TRP A 511 18.36 4.87 10.77
C TRP A 511 18.81 6.19 11.44
N ALA A 512 18.19 6.55 12.57
CA ALA A 512 18.63 7.71 13.36
C ALA A 512 20.05 7.54 13.91
N ARG A 513 20.39 6.34 14.40
CA ARG A 513 21.79 6.01 14.81
C ARG A 513 22.76 6.11 13.63
N ASP A 514 22.37 5.58 12.47
CA ASP A 514 23.18 5.66 11.26
C ASP A 514 23.42 7.11 10.82
N ASN A 515 22.39 7.98 10.88
CA ASN A 515 22.52 9.40 10.59
C ASN A 515 23.40 10.15 11.60
N MET A 516 23.29 9.84 12.88
CA MET A 516 24.17 10.40 13.92
C MET A 516 25.62 9.96 13.69
N SER A 517 25.86 8.67 13.45
CA SER A 517 27.19 8.10 13.17
C SER A 517 27.80 8.69 11.90
N LEU A 518 27.01 8.92 10.86
CA LEU A 518 27.43 9.52 9.59
C LEU A 518 28.02 10.93 9.79
N ASN A 519 27.59 11.63 10.85
CA ASN A 519 28.05 12.97 11.23
C ASN A 519 29.01 12.95 12.43
N ASN A 520 29.55 11.79 12.81
CA ASN A 520 30.48 11.58 13.93
C ASN A 520 29.91 11.86 15.33
N PHE A 521 28.58 11.81 15.50
CA PHE A 521 27.92 11.95 16.80
C PHE A 521 27.69 10.55 17.40
N THR A 522 28.71 9.97 18.04
CA THR A 522 28.71 8.59 18.55
C THR A 522 28.84 8.48 20.06
N GLY A 523 28.78 9.60 20.79
CA GLY A 523 28.95 9.63 22.24
C GLY A 523 27.74 9.09 23.02
N ASP A 524 27.97 8.63 24.26
CA ASP A 524 26.92 8.09 25.17
C ASP A 524 25.88 9.15 25.58
N ASN A 525 26.15 10.41 25.29
CA ASN A 525 25.21 11.52 25.51
C ASN A 525 24.07 11.56 24.47
N HIS A 526 24.08 10.67 23.45
CA HIS A 526 23.04 10.53 22.44
C HIS A 526 22.23 9.26 22.69
N ARG A 527 21.01 9.41 23.20
CA ARG A 527 20.12 8.30 23.58
C ARG A 527 19.04 8.05 22.55
N PHE A 528 18.76 6.76 22.26
CA PHE A 528 17.71 6.32 21.35
C PHE A 528 16.75 5.40 22.09
N ILE A 529 15.50 5.80 22.22
CA ILE A 529 14.51 5.12 23.04
C ILE A 529 13.37 4.63 22.16
N ARG A 530 13.18 3.32 22.13
CA ARG A 530 12.03 2.72 21.46
C ARG A 530 10.84 2.72 22.41
N ALA A 531 9.89 3.62 22.20
CA ALA A 531 8.70 3.71 23.02
C ALA A 531 7.55 4.38 22.26
N ASN A 532 6.32 4.14 22.70
CA ASN A 532 5.20 5.00 22.39
C ASN A 532 5.44 6.37 23.03
N CYS A 533 5.50 7.43 22.24
CA CYS A 533 5.84 8.77 22.74
C CYS A 533 4.90 9.27 23.85
N LEU A 534 3.60 8.92 23.82
CA LEU A 534 2.65 9.31 24.86
C LEU A 534 2.94 8.61 26.18
N GLU A 535 3.17 7.30 26.16
CA GLU A 535 3.52 6.51 27.35
C GLU A 535 4.88 6.93 27.91
N TRP A 536 5.84 7.18 27.02
CA TRP A 536 7.15 7.64 27.40
C TRP A 536 7.11 9.02 28.09
N LEU A 537 6.32 9.97 27.56
CA LEU A 537 6.11 11.27 28.19
C LEU A 537 5.58 11.15 29.62
N GLN A 538 4.62 10.24 29.84
CA GLN A 538 4.10 9.98 31.21
C GLN A 538 5.17 9.41 32.15
N SER A 539 6.04 8.51 31.64
CA SER A 539 7.14 7.97 32.43
C SER A 539 8.19 9.04 32.76
N ALA A 540 8.62 9.78 31.75
CA ALA A 540 9.59 10.86 31.87
C ALA A 540 9.10 11.96 32.88
N GLN A 541 7.79 12.23 32.90
CA GLN A 541 7.18 13.14 33.86
C GLN A 541 7.27 12.60 35.29
N ARG A 542 6.99 11.31 35.52
CA ARG A 542 7.12 10.67 36.86
C ARG A 542 8.58 10.67 37.33
N GLU A 543 9.52 10.47 36.40
CA GLU A 543 10.96 10.49 36.63
C GLU A 543 11.53 11.92 36.75
N GLN A 544 10.68 12.94 36.64
CA GLN A 544 11.05 14.36 36.71
C GLN A 544 12.14 14.78 35.73
N GLN A 545 12.22 14.11 34.55
CA GLN A 545 13.15 14.49 33.50
C GLN A 545 12.87 15.91 33.01
N ARG A 546 13.92 16.65 32.64
CA ARG A 546 13.82 18.04 32.18
C ARG A 546 14.70 18.28 30.97
N TYR A 547 14.21 19.12 30.06
CA TYR A 547 14.85 19.43 28.79
C TYR A 547 14.86 20.94 28.55
N GLY A 548 15.96 21.43 27.97
CA GLY A 548 16.08 22.83 27.57
C GLY A 548 15.50 23.13 26.18
N LEU A 549 15.39 22.09 25.33
CA LEU A 549 14.82 22.19 23.99
C LEU A 549 14.07 20.90 23.65
N ILE A 550 12.82 21.02 23.22
CA ILE A 550 11.99 19.89 22.79
C ILE A 550 11.52 20.12 21.35
N PHE A 551 11.69 19.13 20.48
CA PHE A 551 11.06 19.09 19.16
C PHE A 551 9.98 18.01 19.16
N LEU A 552 8.79 18.38 18.68
CA LEU A 552 7.58 17.56 18.68
C LEU A 552 6.89 17.66 17.33
N ASP A 553 6.99 16.60 16.51
CA ASP A 553 6.41 16.53 15.17
C ASP A 553 5.58 15.24 14.99
N PRO A 554 4.40 15.17 15.63
CA PRO A 554 3.58 13.96 15.62
C PRO A 554 2.90 13.75 14.26
N PRO A 555 2.60 12.47 13.90
CA PRO A 555 1.83 12.16 12.71
C PRO A 555 0.40 12.71 12.82
N THR A 556 -0.23 13.00 11.65
CA THR A 556 -1.63 13.45 11.61
C THR A 556 -2.59 12.42 12.22
N PHE A 557 -2.36 11.14 11.93
CA PHE A 557 -3.08 9.99 12.49
C PHE A 557 -2.11 8.85 12.79
N SER A 558 -2.38 8.10 13.85
CA SER A 558 -1.67 6.85 14.13
C SER A 558 -2.66 5.79 14.60
N ASN A 559 -2.70 4.65 13.88
CA ASN A 559 -3.51 3.47 14.18
C ASN A 559 -2.62 2.28 14.55
N SER A 560 -1.51 2.51 15.23
CA SER A 560 -0.61 1.41 15.60
C SER A 560 -1.35 0.40 16.48
N THR A 561 -1.25 -0.89 16.13
CA THR A 561 -1.76 -2.03 16.93
C THR A 561 -1.13 -2.11 18.32
N ARG A 562 -0.11 -1.30 18.59
CA ARG A 562 0.61 -1.17 19.88
C ARG A 562 0.15 0.03 20.70
N MET A 563 -0.85 0.78 20.25
CA MET A 563 -1.48 1.87 21.01
C MET A 563 -2.89 1.45 21.42
N GLU A 564 -3.24 1.65 22.68
CA GLU A 564 -4.65 1.61 23.11
C GLU A 564 -5.36 2.85 22.58
N GLY A 565 -5.94 2.76 21.37
CA GLY A 565 -6.71 3.81 20.70
C GLY A 565 -6.05 4.44 19.49
N VAL A 566 -6.82 5.22 18.75
CA VAL A 566 -6.41 5.97 17.56
C VAL A 566 -5.95 7.37 17.98
N PHE A 567 -4.70 7.71 17.67
CA PHE A 567 -4.19 9.07 17.85
C PHE A 567 -4.63 9.96 16.67
N ASP A 568 -5.16 11.15 16.99
CA ASP A 568 -5.53 12.19 16.05
C ASP A 568 -4.99 13.54 16.56
N ILE A 569 -4.06 14.14 15.80
CA ILE A 569 -3.39 15.37 16.25
C ILE A 569 -4.36 16.52 16.52
N GLN A 570 -5.44 16.67 15.73
CA GLN A 570 -6.40 17.75 15.94
C GLN A 570 -7.16 17.59 17.27
N ARG A 571 -7.47 16.34 17.65
CA ARG A 571 -8.16 16.02 18.91
C ARG A 571 -7.23 16.03 20.11
N ASP A 572 -6.03 15.47 19.94
CA ASP A 572 -5.17 15.06 21.07
C ASP A 572 -4.04 16.05 21.38
N HIS A 573 -3.84 17.09 20.53
CA HIS A 573 -2.71 18.03 20.67
C HIS A 573 -2.65 18.75 22.02
N VAL A 574 -3.80 19.09 22.63
CA VAL A 574 -3.82 19.81 23.91
C VAL A 574 -3.19 18.95 25.03
N ALA A 575 -3.59 17.68 25.09
CA ALA A 575 -3.03 16.74 26.07
C ALA A 575 -1.54 16.50 25.81
N LEU A 576 -1.17 16.28 24.53
CA LEU A 576 0.21 16.06 24.12
C LEU A 576 1.12 17.25 24.45
N LEU A 577 0.68 18.47 24.14
CA LEU A 577 1.44 19.70 24.45
C LEU A 577 1.59 19.93 25.95
N ASN A 578 0.53 19.71 26.75
CA ASN A 578 0.63 19.80 28.22
C ASN A 578 1.64 18.79 28.80
N MET A 579 1.67 17.54 28.29
CA MET A 579 2.65 16.55 28.71
C MET A 579 4.08 16.94 28.29
N ALA A 580 4.29 17.36 27.05
CA ALA A 580 5.60 17.73 26.56
C ALA A 580 6.16 18.99 27.24
N THR A 581 5.34 20.02 27.44
CA THR A 581 5.74 21.25 28.13
C THR A 581 6.03 21.03 29.63
N SER A 582 5.42 20.03 30.26
CA SER A 582 5.74 19.68 31.66
C SER A 582 7.18 19.20 31.85
N LEU A 583 7.85 18.77 30.76
CA LEU A 583 9.26 18.37 30.76
C LEU A 583 10.22 19.54 30.42
N LEU A 584 9.73 20.75 30.20
CA LEU A 584 10.60 21.90 29.94
C LEU A 584 11.29 22.39 31.24
N ASN A 585 12.54 22.81 31.09
CA ASN A 585 13.20 23.68 32.05
C ASN A 585 12.49 25.04 32.09
N LYS A 586 12.74 25.84 33.13
CA LYS A 586 12.14 27.17 33.29
C LYS A 586 12.31 28.07 32.04
N ASP A 587 13.49 28.03 31.42
CA ASP A 587 13.82 28.80 30.20
C ASP A 587 13.80 27.90 28.94
N GLY A 588 13.13 26.76 29.04
CA GLY A 588 13.05 25.77 27.97
C GLY A 588 12.11 26.21 26.84
N VAL A 589 12.38 25.67 25.65
CA VAL A 589 11.61 25.93 24.43
C VAL A 589 11.09 24.63 23.87
N LEU A 590 9.82 24.61 23.49
CA LEU A 590 9.23 23.52 22.71
C LEU A 590 8.92 24.07 21.29
N ILE A 591 9.42 23.36 20.27
CA ILE A 591 9.05 23.57 18.87
C ILE A 591 8.06 22.48 18.51
N PHE A 592 6.82 22.88 18.25
CA PHE A 592 5.75 21.99 17.81
C PHE A 592 5.49 22.15 16.34
N SER A 593 5.45 21.06 15.60
CA SER A 593 5.15 21.04 14.16
C SER A 593 4.04 20.05 13.84
N THR A 594 3.32 20.26 12.75
CA THR A 594 2.37 19.30 12.17
C THR A 594 2.13 19.57 10.69
N ASN A 595 1.95 18.52 9.91
CA ASN A 595 1.57 18.57 8.49
C ASN A 595 0.05 18.44 8.25
N CYS A 596 -0.77 18.48 9.31
CA CYS A 596 -2.23 18.45 9.21
C CYS A 596 -2.77 19.74 8.56
N ARG A 597 -3.23 19.67 7.30
CA ARG A 597 -3.60 20.83 6.45
C ARG A 597 -4.64 21.78 7.04
N ASN A 598 -5.53 21.29 7.89
CA ASN A 598 -6.61 22.07 8.49
C ASN A 598 -6.43 22.21 10.01
N PHE A 599 -5.22 22.04 10.50
CA PHE A 599 -4.94 22.08 11.92
C PHE A 599 -5.24 23.45 12.51
N LYS A 600 -5.89 23.45 13.68
CA LYS A 600 -6.16 24.64 14.48
C LYS A 600 -5.65 24.38 15.89
N LEU A 601 -4.68 25.18 16.30
CA LEU A 601 -4.19 25.14 17.68
C LEU A 601 -5.29 25.65 18.61
N ASP A 602 -5.49 24.98 19.73
CA ASP A 602 -6.48 25.36 20.72
C ASP A 602 -6.08 26.69 21.40
N THR A 603 -7.04 27.61 21.48
CA THR A 603 -6.82 28.96 22.02
C THR A 603 -6.57 28.99 23.52
N ASP A 604 -7.08 28.00 24.26
CA ASP A 604 -6.93 27.91 25.72
C ASP A 604 -5.46 27.67 26.14
N LEU A 605 -4.64 27.13 25.25
CA LEU A 605 -3.21 26.96 25.48
C LEU A 605 -2.47 28.29 25.67
N SER A 606 -2.95 29.38 25.07
CA SER A 606 -2.35 30.72 25.20
C SER A 606 -2.51 31.32 26.58
N SER A 607 -3.40 30.77 27.43
CA SER A 607 -3.51 31.16 28.84
C SER A 607 -2.43 30.54 29.74
N LYS A 608 -1.75 29.49 29.25
CA LYS A 608 -0.76 28.72 30.00
C LYS A 608 0.67 28.86 29.44
N PHE A 609 0.80 29.22 28.19
CA PHE A 609 2.07 29.22 27.47
C PHE A 609 2.20 30.48 26.61
N ALA A 610 3.43 30.97 26.49
CA ALA A 610 3.78 31.97 25.47
C ALA A 610 3.96 31.28 24.14
N ILE A 611 3.02 31.49 23.20
CA ILE A 611 2.95 30.76 21.92
C ILE A 611 3.18 31.72 20.75
N GLU A 612 4.19 31.47 19.95
CA GLU A 612 4.48 32.17 18.70
C GLU A 612 4.24 31.26 17.51
N ASN A 613 3.42 31.65 16.54
CA ASN A 613 3.30 30.95 15.27
C ASN A 613 4.48 31.32 14.36
N ILE A 614 5.37 30.37 14.13
CA ILE A 614 6.56 30.54 13.31
C ILE A 614 6.47 29.85 11.95
N SER A 615 5.31 29.38 11.52
CA SER A 615 5.12 28.63 10.25
C SER A 615 5.68 29.35 9.04
N LYS A 616 5.50 30.68 8.96
CA LYS A 616 6.07 31.47 7.86
C LYS A 616 7.59 31.59 7.93
N LYS A 617 8.16 31.57 9.16
CA LYS A 617 9.62 31.67 9.37
C LYS A 617 10.32 30.36 9.07
N THR A 618 9.63 29.23 9.20
CA THR A 618 10.16 27.87 8.99
C THR A 618 9.92 27.34 7.58
N LEU A 619 9.18 28.07 6.72
CA LEU A 619 8.88 27.65 5.36
C LEU A 619 10.11 27.86 4.44
N PRO A 620 10.72 26.79 3.87
CA PRO A 620 11.85 26.94 2.98
C PRO A 620 11.46 27.51 1.63
N LYS A 621 12.41 28.13 0.94
CA LYS A 621 12.21 28.78 -0.36
C LYS A 621 11.66 27.84 -1.44
N ASP A 622 12.08 26.61 -1.45
CA ASP A 622 11.64 25.56 -2.37
C ASP A 622 10.20 25.07 -2.08
N PHE A 623 9.61 25.49 -0.95
CA PHE A 623 8.21 25.20 -0.57
C PHE A 623 7.32 26.47 -0.51
N GLU A 624 7.80 27.64 -0.92
CA GLU A 624 7.05 28.90 -0.86
C GLU A 624 5.66 28.84 -1.50
N ARG A 625 5.45 27.96 -2.50
CA ARG A 625 4.18 27.75 -3.17
C ARG A 625 3.16 26.96 -2.37
N ASN A 626 3.63 26.14 -1.43
CA ASN A 626 2.80 25.30 -0.60
C ASN A 626 2.90 25.76 0.87
N THR A 627 2.35 26.92 1.17
CA THR A 627 2.40 27.53 2.51
C THR A 627 1.72 26.72 3.61
N LYS A 628 1.01 25.65 3.25
CA LYS A 628 0.32 24.72 4.16
C LYS A 628 1.00 23.35 4.21
N ILE A 629 2.27 23.26 3.80
CA ILE A 629 3.01 21.99 3.84
C ILE A 629 3.18 21.52 5.29
N HIS A 630 3.49 22.46 6.20
CA HIS A 630 3.48 22.27 7.64
C HIS A 630 3.04 23.53 8.37
N TYR A 631 2.68 23.40 9.64
CA TYR A 631 2.53 24.47 10.60
C TYR A 631 3.54 24.29 11.71
N CYS A 632 4.07 25.39 12.28
CA CYS A 632 5.09 25.34 13.33
C CYS A 632 4.87 26.44 14.36
N TRP A 633 5.03 26.09 15.63
CA TRP A 633 4.91 27.01 16.77
C TRP A 633 6.10 26.88 17.70
N LYS A 634 6.55 28.03 18.23
CA LYS A 634 7.50 28.12 19.34
C LYS A 634 6.69 28.35 20.62
N ILE A 635 6.89 27.50 21.61
CA ILE A 635 6.12 27.48 22.87
C ILE A 635 7.09 27.55 24.05
N ASN A 636 6.85 28.51 24.97
CA ASN A 636 7.60 28.70 26.21
C ASN A 636 6.64 28.66 27.40
N LEU A 637 7.17 28.34 28.58
CA LEU A 637 6.43 28.55 29.82
C LEU A 637 6.22 30.05 30.10
N LEU A 638 5.06 30.45 30.65
CA LEU A 638 4.76 31.81 31.06
C LEU A 638 5.52 32.20 32.33
#